data_4f84e89afaf7ec2dd88959305f4b7cec
#
_entry.id   4f84e89afaf7ec2dd88959305f4b7cec
#
_cell.length_a   1.000
_cell.length_b   1.000
_cell.length_c   1.000
_cell.angle_alpha   90.00
_cell.angle_beta   90.00
_cell.angle_gamma   90.00
#
_symmetry.space_group_name_H-M   'P 1'
#
loop_
_entity.id
_entity.type
_entity.pdbx_description
1 polymer ?
#
loop_
_entity_poly.entity_id
_entity_poly.type
_entity_poly.pdbx_seq_one_letter_code
_entity_poly.pdbx_strand_id
1 'polypeptide(L)'
;ASTTTVELKSPPLMVNVKVVKLDVVEPLTSVLAIAGVEGITIGETVSSAEEPKPLPKIKIDEPTIAMTFTINTSPFVGREGTFVTSRNLRDRLDKELLTNVSIKVEEAGGPDAFKVMGRGELQLAILIEMMRREGFELAVGRPEIITKKVDGVVLEPQELMTIDCPENFVGVVMERLGARKGKMAKMINHGSGRVRLEFLIPSRGLIGIRGELLTETRGTAILHSLFDSYIEWQGDIESRPT
;
A
#
# COMPACT_ATOMS: atom_id res chain seq x y z
N ALA A 1 7.27 -32.34 27.12
CA ALA A 1 6.61 -31.30 26.35
C ALA A 1 5.51 -30.68 27.20
N SER A 2 5.73 -29.49 27.69
CA SER A 2 4.71 -28.74 28.43
C SER A 2 3.83 -28.01 27.41
N THR A 3 2.54 -28.30 27.41
CA THR A 3 1.55 -27.61 26.58
C THR A 3 1.09 -26.38 27.37
N THR A 4 1.37 -25.19 26.84
CA THR A 4 0.86 -23.93 27.40
C THR A 4 -0.35 -23.52 26.57
N THR A 5 -1.50 -23.34 27.22
CA THR A 5 -2.72 -22.85 26.60
C THR A 5 -2.67 -21.31 26.61
N VAL A 6 -2.83 -20.69 25.45
CA VAL A 6 -2.89 -19.22 25.30
C VAL A 6 -4.30 -18.87 24.84
N GLU A 7 -4.96 -17.98 25.55
CA GLU A 7 -6.25 -17.43 25.11
C GLU A 7 -6.01 -16.14 24.33
N LEU A 8 -6.59 -16.07 23.14
CA LEU A 8 -6.62 -14.85 22.35
C LEU A 8 -7.88 -14.06 22.71
N LYS A 9 -7.70 -12.86 23.24
CA LYS A 9 -8.80 -11.93 23.53
C LYS A 9 -8.82 -10.86 22.45
N SER A 10 -9.73 -11.06 21.50
CA SER A 10 -10.21 -9.97 20.64
C SER A 10 -11.73 -9.92 20.85
N PRO A 11 -12.34 -8.76 21.12
CA PRO A 11 -13.81 -8.72 21.22
C PRO A 11 -14.43 -8.92 19.83
N PRO A 12 -15.34 -9.88 19.59
CA PRO A 12 -16.06 -10.70 20.58
C PRO A 12 -15.75 -12.21 20.56
N LEU A 13 -14.60 -12.69 20.09
CA LEU A 13 -14.30 -14.11 19.99
C LEU A 13 -13.18 -14.51 20.96
N MET A 14 -13.53 -15.34 21.95
CA MET A 14 -12.55 -16.07 22.75
C MET A 14 -12.15 -17.33 21.98
N VAL A 15 -10.91 -17.40 21.51
CA VAL A 15 -10.38 -18.61 20.86
C VAL A 15 -9.31 -19.22 21.74
N ASN A 16 -9.52 -20.47 22.17
CA ASN A 16 -8.53 -21.25 22.90
C ASN A 16 -7.49 -21.82 21.91
N VAL A 17 -6.27 -21.34 21.98
CA VAL A 17 -5.18 -21.78 21.12
C VAL A 17 -4.26 -22.71 21.88
N LYS A 18 -4.04 -23.89 21.33
CA LYS A 18 -3.05 -24.83 21.86
C LYS A 18 -1.67 -24.47 21.27
N VAL A 19 -0.84 -23.82 22.06
CA VAL A 19 0.51 -23.45 21.66
C VAL A 19 1.46 -24.62 21.91
N VAL A 20 2.14 -25.07 20.87
CA VAL A 20 3.26 -26.01 21.01
C VAL A 20 4.54 -25.19 21.21
N LYS A 21 5.08 -25.22 22.41
CA LYS A 21 6.36 -24.60 22.72
C LYS A 21 7.49 -25.36 22.06
N LEU A 22 8.16 -24.75 21.12
CA LEU A 22 9.47 -25.21 20.66
C LEU A 22 10.52 -24.68 21.64
N ASP A 23 11.26 -25.60 22.27
CA ASP A 23 12.38 -25.24 23.13
C ASP A 23 13.47 -24.61 22.26
N VAL A 24 13.60 -23.29 22.34
CA VAL A 24 14.70 -22.54 21.72
C VAL A 24 15.63 -22.10 22.86
N VAL A 25 16.86 -22.55 22.80
CA VAL A 25 17.97 -22.16 23.69
C VAL A 25 18.30 -20.69 23.43
N GLU A 26 18.35 -19.92 24.53
CA GLU A 26 18.60 -18.47 24.65
C GLU A 26 19.65 -17.86 23.70
N PRO A 27 19.62 -16.50 23.37
CA PRO A 27 18.90 -15.43 24.02
C PRO A 27 18.12 -14.45 23.08
N LEU A 28 17.07 -13.88 23.56
CA LEU A 28 16.45 -12.58 23.22
C LEU A 28 15.45 -12.44 22.07
N THR A 29 15.23 -13.42 21.18
CA THR A 29 14.11 -13.38 20.23
C THR A 29 13.49 -14.76 20.12
N SER A 30 12.41 -14.99 20.88
CA SER A 30 11.62 -16.21 20.72
C SER A 30 10.61 -15.99 19.59
N VAL A 31 10.73 -16.77 18.50
CA VAL A 31 9.70 -16.85 17.46
C VAL A 31 8.71 -17.93 17.87
N LEU A 32 7.46 -17.54 18.06
CA LEU A 32 6.36 -18.44 18.38
C LEU A 32 5.56 -18.72 17.10
N ALA A 33 5.46 -19.99 16.71
CA ALA A 33 4.56 -20.40 15.63
C ALA A 33 3.21 -20.82 16.22
N ILE A 34 2.13 -20.25 15.73
CA ILE A 34 0.75 -20.53 16.12
C ILE A 34 0.03 -21.09 14.90
N ALA A 35 -0.69 -22.19 15.08
CA ALA A 35 -1.48 -22.83 14.02
C ALA A 35 -2.87 -23.19 14.53
N GLY A 36 -3.86 -23.26 13.63
CA GLY A 36 -5.23 -23.68 13.94
C GLY A 36 -6.09 -22.61 14.59
N VAL A 37 -5.72 -21.33 14.48
CA VAL A 37 -6.53 -20.21 14.96
C VAL A 37 -7.19 -19.53 13.77
N GLU A 38 -8.50 -19.64 13.70
CA GLU A 38 -9.28 -18.94 12.69
C GLU A 38 -9.46 -17.46 13.09
N GLY A 39 -9.42 -16.57 12.09
CA GLY A 39 -9.71 -15.14 12.27
C GLY A 39 -8.60 -14.30 12.88
N ILE A 40 -7.40 -14.85 13.11
CA ILE A 40 -6.24 -14.05 13.57
C ILE A 40 -5.72 -13.20 12.44
N THR A 41 -5.46 -11.92 12.72
CA THR A 41 -4.94 -10.96 11.75
C THR A 41 -3.59 -10.39 12.18
N ILE A 42 -2.82 -9.90 11.21
CA ILE A 42 -1.53 -9.25 11.48
C ILE A 42 -1.75 -8.01 12.36
N GLY A 43 -0.96 -7.86 13.42
CA GLY A 43 -1.06 -6.74 14.37
C GLY A 43 -1.90 -7.05 15.61
N GLU A 44 -2.42 -8.27 15.75
CA GLU A 44 -3.07 -8.72 16.99
C GLU A 44 -2.04 -9.20 18.01
N THR A 45 -2.36 -9.05 19.29
CA THR A 45 -1.47 -9.44 20.39
C THR A 45 -1.86 -10.84 20.88
N VAL A 46 -0.85 -11.70 20.96
CA VAL A 46 -0.95 -12.99 21.66
C VAL A 46 -0.41 -12.80 23.07
N SER A 47 -1.22 -13.09 24.07
CA SER A 47 -0.83 -12.94 25.48
C SER A 47 -1.16 -14.20 26.29
N SER A 48 -0.61 -14.29 27.51
CA SER A 48 -0.98 -15.34 28.44
C SER A 48 -2.46 -15.23 28.82
N ALA A 49 -3.12 -16.39 28.99
CA ALA A 49 -4.49 -16.46 29.49
C ALA A 49 -4.61 -16.02 30.96
N GLU A 50 -3.55 -16.26 31.75
CA GLU A 50 -3.53 -15.95 33.19
C GLU A 50 -3.40 -14.44 33.43
N GLU A 51 -2.60 -13.75 32.62
CA GLU A 51 -2.33 -12.31 32.73
C GLU A 51 -2.37 -11.64 31.35
N PRO A 52 -3.55 -11.35 30.79
CA PRO A 52 -3.67 -10.77 29.47
C PRO A 52 -3.21 -9.32 29.47
N LYS A 53 -2.11 -9.04 28.74
CA LYS A 53 -1.56 -7.69 28.53
C LYS A 53 -1.57 -7.35 27.03
N PRO A 54 -2.71 -6.93 26.46
CA PRO A 54 -2.78 -6.58 25.04
C PRO A 54 -1.96 -5.32 24.78
N LEU A 55 -1.13 -5.36 23.75
CA LEU A 55 -0.47 -4.17 23.22
C LEU A 55 -1.47 -3.35 22.38
N PRO A 56 -1.30 -2.02 22.30
CA PRO A 56 -2.11 -1.21 21.41
C PRO A 56 -1.95 -1.67 19.95
N LYS A 57 -3.06 -1.80 19.23
CA LYS A 57 -3.03 -2.23 17.83
C LYS A 57 -2.27 -1.20 16.99
N ILE A 58 -1.33 -1.68 16.17
CA ILE A 58 -0.59 -0.82 15.24
C ILE A 58 -1.56 -0.24 14.23
N LYS A 59 -1.64 1.09 14.18
CA LYS A 59 -2.47 1.79 13.20
C LYS A 59 -1.80 1.71 11.83
N ILE A 60 -2.50 1.11 10.88
CA ILE A 60 -2.05 1.01 9.50
C ILE A 60 -2.71 2.15 8.72
N ASP A 61 -1.91 2.87 7.92
CA ASP A 61 -2.45 3.95 7.09
C ASP A 61 -3.44 3.39 6.06
N GLU A 62 -4.47 4.17 5.79
CA GLU A 62 -5.46 3.83 4.79
C GLU A 62 -4.86 3.84 3.37
N PRO A 63 -5.35 2.99 2.48
CA PRO A 63 -4.94 3.03 1.08
C PRO A 63 -5.38 4.35 0.44
N THR A 64 -4.53 4.90 -0.43
CA THR A 64 -4.76 6.19 -1.11
C THR A 64 -5.06 6.02 -2.59
N ILE A 65 -4.65 4.91 -3.19
CA ILE A 65 -4.81 4.61 -4.62
C ILE A 65 -5.57 3.29 -4.80
N ALA A 66 -6.42 3.25 -5.82
CA ALA A 66 -7.14 2.07 -6.25
C ALA A 66 -6.87 1.77 -7.73
N MET A 67 -6.87 0.50 -8.09
CA MET A 67 -6.89 0.03 -9.47
C MET A 67 -7.96 -1.06 -9.63
N THR A 68 -8.64 -1.08 -10.76
CA THR A 68 -9.58 -2.16 -11.08
C THR A 68 -8.84 -3.30 -11.76
N PHE A 69 -8.91 -4.49 -11.17
CA PHE A 69 -8.39 -5.73 -11.75
C PHE A 69 -9.56 -6.52 -12.33
N THR A 70 -9.44 -6.93 -13.57
CA THR A 70 -10.46 -7.74 -14.28
C THR A 70 -9.81 -8.93 -14.95
N ILE A 71 -10.62 -9.92 -15.30
CA ILE A 71 -10.14 -11.01 -16.16
C ILE A 71 -9.77 -10.47 -17.54
N ASN A 72 -8.84 -11.15 -18.21
CA ASN A 72 -8.51 -10.85 -19.59
C ASN A 72 -9.63 -11.37 -20.49
N THR A 73 -10.34 -10.47 -21.17
CA THR A 73 -11.43 -10.80 -22.12
C THR A 73 -10.99 -10.71 -23.59
N SER A 74 -9.70 -10.53 -23.85
CA SER A 74 -9.18 -10.44 -25.21
C SER A 74 -9.23 -11.80 -25.93
N PRO A 75 -9.22 -11.81 -27.28
CA PRO A 75 -9.13 -13.07 -28.05
C PRO A 75 -7.85 -13.88 -27.82
N PHE A 76 -6.89 -13.32 -27.12
CA PHE A 76 -5.58 -13.94 -26.83
C PHE A 76 -5.49 -14.53 -25.42
N VAL A 77 -6.60 -14.57 -24.69
CA VAL A 77 -6.64 -15.14 -23.34
C VAL A 77 -6.09 -16.58 -23.29
N GLY A 78 -5.31 -16.89 -22.28
CA GLY A 78 -4.69 -18.22 -22.06
C GLY A 78 -3.41 -18.47 -22.86
N ARG A 79 -2.84 -17.46 -23.52
CA ARG A 79 -1.56 -17.61 -24.24
C ARG A 79 -0.34 -17.45 -23.35
N GLU A 80 -0.39 -16.57 -22.39
CA GLU A 80 0.74 -16.22 -21.52
C GLU A 80 0.58 -16.74 -20.08
N GLY A 81 -0.65 -17.06 -19.67
CA GLY A 81 -0.96 -17.56 -18.33
C GLY A 81 -2.00 -18.67 -18.34
N THR A 82 -2.05 -19.43 -17.25
CA THR A 82 -3.01 -20.51 -17.03
C THR A 82 -4.19 -20.11 -16.15
N PHE A 83 -4.02 -19.06 -15.32
CA PHE A 83 -5.05 -18.59 -14.40
C PHE A 83 -5.77 -17.39 -15.01
N VAL A 84 -6.89 -17.67 -15.70
CA VAL A 84 -7.63 -16.69 -16.51
C VAL A 84 -9.06 -16.44 -15.99
N THR A 85 -9.49 -17.12 -14.91
CA THR A 85 -10.85 -17.01 -14.39
C THR A 85 -10.95 -16.03 -13.23
N SER A 86 -12.14 -15.42 -13.05
CA SER A 86 -12.42 -14.54 -11.92
C SER A 86 -12.25 -15.25 -10.56
N ARG A 87 -12.58 -16.53 -10.48
CA ARG A 87 -12.37 -17.33 -9.28
C ARG A 87 -10.89 -17.43 -8.91
N ASN A 88 -10.04 -17.73 -9.89
CA ASN A 88 -8.59 -17.78 -9.65
C ASN A 88 -8.06 -16.43 -9.19
N LEU A 89 -8.54 -15.34 -9.82
CA LEU A 89 -8.16 -13.98 -9.46
C LEU A 89 -8.61 -13.65 -8.03
N ARG A 90 -9.84 -13.99 -7.65
CA ARG A 90 -10.36 -13.80 -6.30
C ARG A 90 -9.57 -14.58 -5.27
N ASP A 91 -9.37 -15.88 -5.48
CA ASP A 91 -8.63 -16.75 -4.56
C ASP A 91 -7.18 -16.25 -4.33
N ARG A 92 -6.57 -15.67 -5.38
CA ARG A 92 -5.22 -15.08 -5.25
C ARG A 92 -5.21 -13.78 -4.47
N LEU A 93 -6.21 -12.92 -4.71
CA LEU A 93 -6.35 -11.66 -3.99
C LEU A 93 -6.67 -11.91 -2.50
N ASP A 94 -7.52 -12.90 -2.20
CA ASP A 94 -7.82 -13.27 -0.81
C ASP A 94 -6.57 -13.80 -0.08
N LYS A 95 -5.70 -14.55 -0.77
CA LYS A 95 -4.39 -14.95 -0.21
C LYS A 95 -3.48 -13.75 0.06
N GLU A 96 -3.49 -12.75 -0.82
CA GLU A 96 -2.71 -11.53 -0.60
C GLU A 96 -3.17 -10.77 0.65
N LEU A 97 -4.49 -10.71 0.90
CA LEU A 97 -5.05 -10.06 2.08
C LEU A 97 -4.59 -10.69 3.41
N LEU A 98 -4.25 -11.98 3.41
CA LEU A 98 -3.75 -12.67 4.62
C LEU A 98 -2.33 -12.21 5.01
N THR A 99 -1.53 -11.77 4.04
CA THR A 99 -0.12 -11.43 4.25
C THR A 99 0.15 -9.93 4.15
N ASN A 100 -0.72 -9.20 3.46
CA ASN A 100 -0.53 -7.78 3.15
C ASN A 100 -1.67 -6.93 3.71
N VAL A 101 -1.48 -6.43 4.92
CA VAL A 101 -2.48 -5.62 5.65
C VAL A 101 -2.72 -4.23 5.05
N SER A 102 -1.86 -3.77 4.15
CA SER A 102 -1.97 -2.45 3.51
C SER A 102 -2.78 -2.46 2.21
N ILE A 103 -3.17 -3.64 1.74
CA ILE A 103 -4.04 -3.82 0.57
C ILE A 103 -5.47 -4.07 1.05
N LYS A 104 -6.45 -3.51 0.33
CA LYS A 104 -7.87 -3.84 0.47
C LYS A 104 -8.41 -4.22 -0.89
N VAL A 105 -9.38 -5.13 -0.92
CA VAL A 105 -10.02 -5.60 -2.14
C VAL A 105 -11.54 -5.52 -1.96
N GLU A 106 -12.21 -4.90 -2.90
CA GLU A 106 -13.67 -4.79 -2.98
C GLU A 106 -14.15 -5.25 -4.35
N GLU A 107 -15.38 -5.70 -4.46
CA GLU A 107 -16.00 -6.00 -5.75
C GLU A 107 -16.32 -4.69 -6.49
N ALA A 108 -16.00 -4.63 -7.79
CA ALA A 108 -16.16 -3.43 -8.59
C ALA A 108 -17.14 -3.67 -9.74
N GLY A 109 -18.43 -3.44 -9.51
CA GLY A 109 -19.44 -3.37 -10.56
C GLY A 109 -19.78 -4.67 -11.29
N GLY A 110 -19.22 -5.81 -10.86
CA GLY A 110 -19.53 -7.13 -11.46
C GLY A 110 -18.67 -8.24 -10.85
N PRO A 111 -19.02 -9.51 -11.09
CA PRO A 111 -18.35 -10.67 -10.48
C PRO A 111 -16.91 -10.89 -10.98
N ASP A 112 -16.53 -10.25 -12.07
CA ASP A 112 -15.25 -10.42 -12.74
C ASP A 112 -14.32 -9.21 -12.56
N ALA A 113 -14.73 -8.22 -11.75
CA ALA A 113 -13.99 -7.00 -11.51
C ALA A 113 -13.76 -6.76 -10.01
N PHE A 114 -12.51 -6.49 -9.63
CA PHE A 114 -12.09 -6.26 -8.26
C PHE A 114 -11.39 -4.91 -8.17
N LYS A 115 -11.84 -4.06 -7.25
CA LYS A 115 -11.18 -2.82 -6.89
C LYS A 115 -10.11 -3.12 -5.84
N VAL A 116 -8.86 -3.10 -6.28
CA VAL A 116 -7.69 -3.34 -5.43
C VAL A 116 -7.12 -2.00 -4.99
N MET A 117 -7.05 -1.78 -3.70
CA MET A 117 -6.64 -0.53 -3.09
C MET A 117 -5.31 -0.72 -2.36
N GLY A 118 -4.39 0.22 -2.54
CA GLY A 118 -3.07 0.21 -1.92
C GLY A 118 -2.58 1.61 -1.55
N ARG A 119 -1.39 1.68 -0.95
CA ARG A 119 -0.77 2.94 -0.53
C ARG A 119 -0.15 3.74 -1.67
N GLY A 120 0.13 3.09 -2.81
CA GLY A 120 0.76 3.75 -3.95
C GLY A 120 0.82 2.87 -5.18
N GLU A 121 1.11 3.48 -6.34
CA GLU A 121 1.18 2.80 -7.62
C GLU A 121 2.21 1.67 -7.65
N LEU A 122 3.36 1.85 -6.99
CA LEU A 122 4.43 0.86 -6.97
C LEU A 122 3.99 -0.44 -6.26
N GLN A 123 3.24 -0.34 -5.16
CA GLN A 123 2.74 -1.51 -4.45
C GLN A 123 1.82 -2.34 -5.35
N LEU A 124 0.89 -1.68 -6.04
CA LEU A 124 -0.03 -2.35 -6.95
C LEU A 124 0.70 -2.91 -8.19
N ALA A 125 1.69 -2.18 -8.72
CA ALA A 125 2.51 -2.67 -9.83
C ALA A 125 3.33 -3.92 -9.46
N ILE A 126 3.88 -3.97 -8.24
CA ILE A 126 4.58 -5.16 -7.74
C ILE A 126 3.62 -6.35 -7.62
N LEU A 127 2.41 -6.13 -7.08
CA LEU A 127 1.39 -7.18 -6.99
C LEU A 127 1.04 -7.73 -8.38
N ILE A 128 0.80 -6.85 -9.36
CA ILE A 128 0.50 -7.24 -10.74
C ILE A 128 1.65 -8.08 -11.32
N GLU A 129 2.89 -7.64 -11.14
CA GLU A 129 4.06 -8.36 -11.65
C GLU A 129 4.25 -9.73 -10.97
N MET A 130 4.01 -9.82 -9.66
CA MET A 130 4.02 -11.10 -8.94
C MET A 130 2.97 -12.06 -9.50
N MET A 131 1.73 -11.58 -9.67
CA MET A 131 0.64 -12.37 -10.24
C MET A 131 0.96 -12.82 -11.67
N ARG A 132 1.53 -11.94 -12.50
CA ARG A 132 1.97 -12.27 -13.85
C ARG A 132 3.00 -13.41 -13.83
N ARG A 133 3.99 -13.35 -12.95
CA ARG A 133 5.01 -14.42 -12.79
C ARG A 133 4.44 -15.73 -12.27
N GLU A 134 3.36 -15.67 -11.49
CA GLU A 134 2.63 -16.84 -11.01
C GLU A 134 1.75 -17.48 -12.12
N GLY A 135 1.64 -16.85 -13.30
CA GLY A 135 0.88 -17.34 -14.45
C GLY A 135 -0.58 -16.82 -14.50
N PHE A 136 -0.88 -15.70 -13.82
CA PHE A 136 -2.17 -15.04 -13.99
C PHE A 136 -2.18 -14.10 -15.19
N GLU A 137 -3.24 -14.18 -16.00
CA GLU A 137 -3.57 -13.17 -16.99
C GLU A 137 -4.71 -12.30 -16.47
N LEU A 138 -4.45 -11.01 -16.35
CA LEU A 138 -5.44 -10.03 -15.89
C LEU A 138 -5.34 -8.74 -16.69
N ALA A 139 -6.44 -8.04 -16.80
CA ALA A 139 -6.49 -6.66 -17.29
C ALA A 139 -6.54 -5.70 -16.09
N VAL A 140 -5.84 -4.59 -16.19
CA VAL A 140 -5.72 -3.61 -15.11
C VAL A 140 -6.22 -2.25 -15.61
N GLY A 141 -7.10 -1.64 -14.82
CA GLY A 141 -7.57 -0.28 -15.07
C GLY A 141 -6.51 0.77 -14.71
N ARG A 142 -6.81 2.02 -15.01
CA ARG A 142 -5.97 3.16 -14.61
C ARG A 142 -5.97 3.32 -13.10
N PRO A 143 -4.86 3.77 -12.48
CA PRO A 143 -4.84 4.11 -11.07
C PRO A 143 -5.74 5.32 -10.81
N GLU A 144 -6.56 5.20 -9.78
CA GLU A 144 -7.48 6.24 -9.31
C GLU A 144 -7.22 6.52 -7.84
N ILE A 145 -7.34 7.78 -7.42
CA ILE A 145 -7.24 8.11 -6.00
C ILE A 145 -8.53 7.76 -5.27
N ILE A 146 -8.40 7.41 -4.00
CA ILE A 146 -9.55 7.14 -3.13
C ILE A 146 -9.96 8.45 -2.48
N THR A 147 -11.06 9.04 -2.95
CA THR A 147 -11.64 10.24 -2.37
C THR A 147 -12.62 9.90 -1.26
N LYS A 148 -12.77 10.80 -0.28
CA LYS A 148 -13.80 10.73 0.76
C LYS A 148 -14.79 11.86 0.58
N LYS A 149 -16.05 11.62 0.92
CA LYS A 149 -17.07 12.66 0.94
C LYS A 149 -17.52 12.88 2.39
N VAL A 150 -17.21 14.04 2.92
CA VAL A 150 -17.56 14.46 4.30
C VAL A 150 -18.37 15.74 4.21
N ASP A 151 -19.55 15.76 4.79
CA ASP A 151 -20.46 16.92 4.82
C ASP A 151 -20.73 17.55 3.43
N GLY A 152 -20.75 16.69 2.39
CA GLY A 152 -20.96 17.14 1.02
C GLY A 152 -19.69 17.60 0.28
N VAL A 153 -18.59 17.79 0.99
CA VAL A 153 -17.28 18.18 0.42
C VAL A 153 -16.49 16.95 0.02
N VAL A 154 -15.91 17.00 -1.17
CA VAL A 154 -15.01 15.93 -1.66
C VAL A 154 -13.61 16.20 -1.13
N LEU A 155 -13.08 15.23 -0.39
CA LEU A 155 -11.72 15.25 0.14
C LEU A 155 -10.84 14.29 -0.66
N GLU A 156 -9.62 14.72 -0.94
CA GLU A 156 -8.57 13.92 -1.58
C GLU A 156 -7.40 13.70 -0.62
N PRO A 157 -6.68 12.55 -0.73
CA PRO A 157 -5.51 12.30 0.09
C PRO A 157 -4.35 13.19 -0.33
N GLN A 158 -3.62 13.72 0.65
CA GLN A 158 -2.41 14.50 0.52
C GLN A 158 -1.23 13.75 1.10
N GLU A 159 -0.08 13.84 0.46
CA GLU A 159 1.16 13.24 0.92
C GLU A 159 2.24 14.30 1.14
N LEU A 160 3.06 14.06 2.15
CA LEU A 160 4.32 14.77 2.35
C LEU A 160 5.39 14.07 1.53
N MET A 161 5.80 14.71 0.42
CA MET A 161 6.85 14.21 -0.45
C MET A 161 8.18 14.87 -0.09
N THR A 162 9.16 14.05 0.27
CA THR A 162 10.54 14.46 0.53
C THR A 162 11.41 14.09 -0.65
N ILE A 163 12.15 15.08 -1.18
CA ILE A 163 13.04 14.90 -2.32
C ILE A 163 14.43 15.39 -1.92
N ASP A 164 15.42 14.55 -2.10
CA ASP A 164 16.82 14.90 -1.93
C ASP A 164 17.50 14.86 -3.30
N CYS A 165 17.92 16.00 -3.81
CA CYS A 165 18.50 16.14 -5.15
C CYS A 165 19.71 17.09 -5.17
N PRO A 166 20.58 17.01 -6.19
CA PRO A 166 21.62 18.01 -6.41
C PRO A 166 21.02 19.41 -6.66
N GLU A 167 21.72 20.44 -6.18
CA GLU A 167 21.24 21.83 -6.20
C GLU A 167 20.86 22.34 -7.59
N ASN A 168 21.56 21.89 -8.63
CA ASN A 168 21.29 22.26 -10.02
C ASN A 168 19.95 21.74 -10.57
N PHE A 169 19.30 20.78 -9.91
CA PHE A 169 18.00 20.25 -10.32
C PHE A 169 16.82 20.80 -9.51
N VAL A 170 17.05 21.62 -8.50
CA VAL A 170 16.00 22.20 -7.64
C VAL A 170 14.93 22.91 -8.47
N GLY A 171 15.33 23.73 -9.46
CA GLY A 171 14.39 24.48 -10.31
C GLY A 171 13.43 23.58 -11.08
N VAL A 172 13.95 22.53 -11.71
CA VAL A 172 13.14 21.56 -12.46
C VAL A 172 12.20 20.78 -11.54
N VAL A 173 12.67 20.37 -10.36
CA VAL A 173 11.85 19.67 -9.36
C VAL A 173 10.69 20.56 -8.90
N MET A 174 10.97 21.82 -8.60
CA MET A 174 9.94 22.79 -8.17
C MET A 174 8.89 23.02 -9.27
N GLU A 175 9.30 23.16 -10.52
CA GLU A 175 8.42 23.34 -11.68
C GLU A 175 7.48 22.13 -11.84
N ARG A 176 8.03 20.91 -11.85
CA ARG A 176 7.26 19.68 -12.05
C ARG A 176 6.25 19.43 -10.93
N LEU A 177 6.66 19.66 -9.69
CA LEU A 177 5.74 19.49 -8.54
C LEU A 177 4.70 20.61 -8.45
N GLY A 178 5.08 21.85 -8.76
CA GLY A 178 4.15 22.98 -8.80
C GLY A 178 3.03 22.77 -9.82
N ALA A 179 3.36 22.28 -11.03
CA ALA A 179 2.37 21.94 -12.05
C ALA A 179 1.37 20.87 -11.58
N ARG A 180 1.76 20.02 -10.61
CA ARG A 180 0.93 18.95 -10.03
C ARG A 180 0.29 19.32 -8.69
N LYS A 181 0.11 20.62 -8.43
CA LYS A 181 -0.49 21.17 -7.19
C LYS A 181 0.37 20.91 -5.93
N GLY A 182 1.66 20.62 -6.09
CA GLY A 182 2.59 20.52 -4.96
C GLY A 182 2.87 21.88 -4.36
N LYS A 183 2.73 22.00 -3.04
CA LYS A 183 3.07 23.19 -2.25
C LYS A 183 4.32 22.92 -1.45
N MET A 184 5.37 23.71 -1.69
CA MET A 184 6.62 23.57 -0.94
C MET A 184 6.39 23.93 0.54
N ALA A 185 6.67 22.96 1.42
CA ALA A 185 6.60 23.14 2.86
C ALA A 185 7.94 23.54 3.45
N LYS A 186 9.03 22.95 2.95
CA LYS A 186 10.37 23.19 3.49
C LYS A 186 11.46 22.98 2.44
N MET A 187 12.55 23.73 2.58
CA MET A 187 13.79 23.56 1.80
C MET A 187 14.98 23.61 2.75
N ILE A 188 15.85 22.61 2.68
CA ILE A 188 17.06 22.51 3.51
C ILE A 188 18.25 22.31 2.59
N ASN A 189 19.17 23.28 2.58
CA ASN A 189 20.45 23.14 1.90
C ASN A 189 21.49 22.60 2.90
N HIS A 190 22.05 21.45 2.61
CA HIS A 190 23.04 20.80 3.47
C HIS A 190 24.48 21.30 3.26
N GLY A 191 24.71 22.25 2.32
CA GLY A 191 26.04 22.76 2.00
C GLY A 191 26.96 21.75 1.28
N SER A 192 26.47 20.56 0.97
CA SER A 192 27.19 19.49 0.29
C SER A 192 26.90 19.42 -1.22
N GLY A 193 26.28 20.47 -1.79
CA GLY A 193 25.78 20.48 -3.17
C GLY A 193 24.46 19.71 -3.37
N ARG A 194 23.83 19.27 -2.27
CA ARG A 194 22.51 18.63 -2.26
C ARG A 194 21.51 19.42 -1.43
N VAL A 195 20.28 19.41 -1.89
CA VAL A 195 19.17 20.10 -1.26
C VAL A 195 18.04 19.10 -1.00
N ARG A 196 17.47 19.19 0.20
CA ARG A 196 16.25 18.47 0.57
C ARG A 196 15.06 19.41 0.46
N LEU A 197 14.06 18.96 -0.28
CA LEU A 197 12.80 19.65 -0.51
C LEU A 197 11.67 18.82 0.10
N GLU A 198 10.74 19.46 0.79
CA GLU A 198 9.54 18.85 1.32
C GLU A 198 8.33 19.53 0.67
N PHE A 199 7.45 18.75 0.07
CA PHE A 199 6.23 19.21 -0.59
C PHE A 199 5.01 18.52 -0.04
N LEU A 200 3.95 19.28 0.21
CA LEU A 200 2.60 18.77 0.39
C LEU A 200 1.94 18.70 -0.99
N ILE A 201 1.57 17.51 -1.42
CA ILE A 201 1.05 17.26 -2.77
C ILE A 201 -0.14 16.29 -2.72
N PRO A 202 -1.23 16.52 -3.47
CA PRO A 202 -2.30 15.54 -3.60
C PRO A 202 -1.77 14.21 -4.17
N SER A 203 -2.20 13.06 -3.63
CA SER A 203 -1.69 11.74 -4.06
C SER A 203 -1.84 11.50 -5.56
N ARG A 204 -2.88 12.07 -6.22
CA ARG A 204 -3.01 12.00 -7.68
C ARG A 204 -1.88 12.72 -8.43
N GLY A 205 -1.26 13.74 -7.82
CA GLY A 205 -0.09 14.43 -8.37
C GLY A 205 1.18 13.58 -8.35
N LEU A 206 1.21 12.53 -7.52
CA LEU A 206 2.34 11.61 -7.41
C LEU A 206 2.32 10.51 -8.47
N ILE A 207 1.18 10.25 -9.10
CA ILE A 207 1.05 9.21 -10.13
C ILE A 207 2.00 9.54 -11.29
N GLY A 208 2.96 8.63 -11.56
CA GLY A 208 3.96 8.77 -12.61
C GLY A 208 5.07 9.78 -12.39
N ILE A 209 5.00 10.65 -11.36
CA ILE A 209 6.00 11.72 -11.11
C ILE A 209 7.39 11.16 -10.80
N ARG A 210 7.46 9.98 -10.18
CA ARG A 210 8.72 9.35 -9.81
C ARG A 210 9.60 9.09 -11.02
N GLY A 211 9.03 8.52 -12.08
CA GLY A 211 9.75 8.27 -13.33
C GLY A 211 10.20 9.56 -14.02
N GLU A 212 9.33 10.56 -14.03
CA GLU A 212 9.61 11.88 -14.59
C GLU A 212 10.77 12.57 -13.86
N LEU A 213 10.70 12.67 -12.52
CA LEU A 213 11.75 13.29 -11.72
C LEU A 213 13.09 12.53 -11.79
N LEU A 214 13.08 11.21 -11.83
CA LEU A 214 14.30 10.42 -12.01
C LEU A 214 14.94 10.70 -13.38
N THR A 215 14.13 10.84 -14.43
CA THR A 215 14.64 11.20 -15.77
C THR A 215 15.23 12.60 -15.76
N GLU A 216 14.51 13.59 -15.25
CA GLU A 216 14.95 14.99 -15.20
C GLU A 216 16.22 15.18 -14.33
N THR A 217 16.35 14.41 -13.26
CA THR A 217 17.52 14.48 -12.37
C THR A 217 18.61 13.46 -12.71
N ARG A 218 18.52 12.81 -13.86
CA ARG A 218 19.47 11.78 -14.31
C ARG A 218 19.69 10.65 -13.30
N GLY A 219 18.62 10.25 -12.61
CA GLY A 219 18.64 9.19 -11.60
C GLY A 219 19.24 9.58 -10.25
N THR A 220 19.60 10.85 -10.04
CA THR A 220 20.31 11.29 -8.82
C THR A 220 19.38 11.71 -7.67
N ALA A 221 18.08 11.93 -7.94
CA ALA A 221 17.11 12.27 -6.90
C ALA A 221 16.71 11.05 -6.07
N ILE A 222 16.58 11.25 -4.77
CA ILE A 222 15.99 10.30 -3.84
C ILE A 222 14.60 10.81 -3.47
N LEU A 223 13.59 9.98 -3.66
CA LEU A 223 12.20 10.34 -3.54
C LEU A 223 11.52 9.46 -2.49
N HIS A 224 10.83 10.10 -1.55
CA HIS A 224 10.06 9.42 -0.52
C HIS A 224 8.75 10.17 -0.29
N SER A 225 7.62 9.47 -0.15
CA SER A 225 6.34 10.06 0.19
C SER A 225 5.69 9.31 1.35
N LEU A 226 4.98 10.06 2.19
CA LEU A 226 4.19 9.54 3.29
C LEU A 226 2.81 10.20 3.27
N PHE A 227 1.77 9.42 3.55
CA PHE A 227 0.44 9.97 3.75
C PHE A 227 0.46 10.99 4.90
N ASP A 228 -0.10 12.17 4.66
CA ASP A 228 -0.22 13.25 5.63
C ASP A 228 -1.66 13.37 6.14
N SER A 229 -2.58 13.74 5.26
CA SER A 229 -3.96 14.06 5.62
C SER A 229 -4.91 13.96 4.42
N TYR A 230 -6.20 14.18 4.68
CA TYR A 230 -7.19 14.44 3.64
C TYR A 230 -7.44 15.94 3.55
N ILE A 231 -7.41 16.48 2.32
CA ILE A 231 -7.66 17.89 2.02
C ILE A 231 -8.83 18.04 1.06
N GLU A 232 -9.42 19.22 0.99
CA GLU A 232 -10.40 19.53 -0.04
C GLU A 232 -9.78 19.42 -1.44
N TRP A 233 -10.61 19.02 -2.39
CA TRP A 233 -10.21 18.87 -3.79
C TRP A 233 -9.57 20.15 -4.35
N GLN A 234 -8.31 20.06 -4.78
CA GLN A 234 -7.49 21.21 -5.23
C GLN A 234 -7.71 21.60 -6.71
N GLY A 235 -8.80 21.17 -7.33
CA GLY A 235 -9.04 21.37 -8.77
C GLY A 235 -8.22 20.42 -9.66
N ASP A 236 -8.42 20.49 -10.96
CA ASP A 236 -7.80 19.56 -11.90
C ASP A 236 -6.29 19.78 -12.03
N ILE A 237 -5.57 18.68 -12.26
CA ILE A 237 -4.16 18.68 -12.63
C ILE A 237 -4.10 18.48 -14.14
N GLU A 238 -3.40 19.38 -14.83
CA GLU A 238 -3.18 19.23 -16.27
C GLU A 238 -2.39 17.93 -16.52
N SER A 239 -3.02 16.98 -17.17
CA SER A 239 -2.38 15.76 -17.66
C SER A 239 -2.15 15.86 -19.15
N ARG A 240 -1.08 15.28 -19.69
CA ARG A 240 -0.94 15.14 -21.14
C ARG A 240 -2.16 14.42 -21.68
N PRO A 241 -2.86 14.97 -22.70
CA PRO A 241 -3.88 14.20 -23.39
C PRO A 241 -3.19 12.99 -24.05
N THR A 242 -3.71 11.80 -23.72
CA THR A 242 -3.30 10.54 -24.38
C THR A 242 -4.10 10.34 -25.63
#